data_f4c100b49046fd5b5f43999bc47384cf
#
_entry.id   f4c100b49046fd5b5f43999bc47384cf
#
_cell.length_a   1.000
_cell.length_b   1.000
_cell.length_c   1.000
_cell.angle_alpha   90.00
_cell.angle_beta   90.00
_cell.angle_gamma   90.00
#
_symmetry.space_group_name_H-M   'P 1'
#
loop_
_entity.id
_entity.type
_entity.pdbx_description
1 polymer ?
#
loop_
_entity_poly.entity_id
_entity_poly.type
_entity_poly.pdbx_seq_one_letter_code
_entity_poly.pdbx_strand_id
1 'polypeptide(L)'
;MALLAGCSSGRAPEIRAICLRDDIGNYIIKWETDPHTDGTMKLYVSDTPNSFDMSRPCSYADINDGRVTYITNDNITRKYFLLSFNDKYYRTVGARSVQMDSVQNLRDIGGYFSEHGNRMTGWGKISRSGELKALSRNDTIRLDNLKIKTVIDLRGEDEIAL
;
A
#
# COMPACT_ATOMS: atom_id res chain seq x y z
N MET A 1 -16.41 -48.20 -10.33
CA MET A 1 -16.24 -47.42 -9.12
C MET A 1 -15.84 -46.02 -9.54
N ALA A 2 -16.79 -45.09 -9.66
CA ALA A 2 -16.56 -43.73 -10.16
C ALA A 2 -16.21 -42.85 -8.99
N LEU A 3 -14.98 -42.32 -8.99
CA LEU A 3 -14.53 -41.27 -8.06
C LEU A 3 -15.20 -39.97 -8.48
N LEU A 4 -16.18 -39.54 -7.72
CA LEU A 4 -16.75 -38.19 -7.79
C LEU A 4 -15.69 -37.24 -7.22
N ALA A 5 -14.96 -36.56 -8.09
CA ALA A 5 -14.16 -35.39 -7.71
C ALA A 5 -15.16 -34.28 -7.33
N GLY A 6 -15.34 -34.08 -6.05
CA GLY A 6 -16.09 -32.96 -5.51
C GLY A 6 -15.38 -31.66 -5.86
N CYS A 7 -15.90 -30.92 -6.84
CA CYS A 7 -15.54 -29.52 -7.01
C CYS A 7 -16.04 -28.76 -5.78
N SER A 8 -15.15 -28.51 -4.81
CA SER A 8 -15.43 -27.53 -3.78
C SER A 8 -15.47 -26.15 -4.46
N SER A 9 -16.67 -25.64 -4.72
CA SER A 9 -16.86 -24.22 -5.08
C SER A 9 -16.55 -23.37 -3.85
N GLY A 10 -15.28 -23.33 -3.48
CA GLY A 10 -14.79 -22.54 -2.37
C GLY A 10 -15.03 -21.06 -2.66
N ARG A 11 -15.63 -20.36 -1.73
CA ARG A 11 -15.75 -18.90 -1.73
C ARG A 11 -14.34 -18.31 -1.95
N ALA A 12 -14.24 -17.29 -2.83
CA ALA A 12 -13.00 -16.57 -3.02
C ALA A 12 -12.50 -16.02 -1.66
N PRO A 13 -11.22 -16.18 -1.32
CA PRO A 13 -10.71 -15.71 -0.05
C PRO A 13 -10.78 -14.18 0.04
N GLU A 14 -11.23 -13.69 1.18
CA GLU A 14 -11.01 -12.30 1.56
C GLU A 14 -9.54 -12.15 1.93
N ILE A 15 -8.84 -11.23 1.27
CA ILE A 15 -7.44 -10.94 1.53
C ILE A 15 -7.34 -9.60 2.22
N ARG A 16 -6.88 -9.61 3.46
CA ARG A 16 -6.53 -8.40 4.21
C ARG A 16 -5.03 -8.24 4.16
N ALA A 17 -4.56 -7.10 3.68
CA ALA A 17 -3.13 -6.84 3.60
C ALA A 17 -2.81 -5.40 4.00
N ILE A 18 -1.69 -5.22 4.68
CA ILE A 18 -1.15 -3.94 5.10
C ILE A 18 0.31 -3.82 4.68
N CYS A 19 0.74 -2.59 4.47
CA CYS A 19 2.14 -2.27 4.22
C CYS A 19 2.56 -1.21 5.23
N LEU A 20 3.64 -1.48 5.93
CA LEU A 20 4.29 -0.58 6.89
C LEU A 20 5.66 -0.22 6.36
N ARG A 21 6.20 0.91 6.78
CA ARG A 21 7.58 1.29 6.55
C ARG A 21 8.30 1.30 7.88
N ASP A 22 9.48 0.68 7.96
CA ASP A 22 10.30 0.72 9.16
C ASP A 22 11.15 2.01 9.23
N ASP A 23 11.86 2.20 10.34
CA ASP A 23 12.65 3.41 10.61
C ASP A 23 13.86 3.56 9.68
N ILE A 24 14.32 2.48 9.06
CA ILE A 24 15.44 2.47 8.09
C ILE A 24 14.96 2.51 6.63
N GLY A 25 13.63 2.55 6.41
CA GLY A 25 13.02 2.76 5.11
C GLY A 25 12.60 1.51 4.37
N ASN A 26 12.77 0.31 4.92
CA ASN A 26 12.26 -0.92 4.31
C ASN A 26 10.74 -1.00 4.44
N TYR A 27 10.13 -1.82 3.58
CA TYR A 27 8.70 -2.06 3.62
C TYR A 27 8.41 -3.45 4.17
N ILE A 28 7.55 -3.50 5.19
CA ILE A 28 7.04 -4.72 5.79
C ILE A 28 5.62 -4.92 5.32
N ILE A 29 5.39 -5.94 4.51
CA ILE A 29 4.09 -6.28 3.97
C ILE A 29 3.56 -7.47 4.77
N LYS A 30 2.34 -7.37 5.30
CA LYS A 30 1.67 -8.44 6.04
C LYS A 30 0.32 -8.72 5.40
N TRP A 31 -0.12 -9.98 5.46
CA TRP A 31 -1.42 -10.40 4.94
C TRP A 31 -2.04 -11.51 5.77
N GLU A 32 -3.36 -11.62 5.61
CA GLU A 32 -4.19 -12.71 6.12
C GLU A 32 -5.20 -13.09 5.03
N THR A 33 -5.59 -14.35 4.97
CA THR A 33 -6.62 -14.87 4.05
C THR A 33 -7.74 -15.54 4.83
N ASP A 34 -8.99 -15.26 4.47
CA ASP A 34 -10.18 -15.88 5.05
C ASP A 34 -11.14 -16.32 3.92
N PRO A 35 -11.44 -17.62 3.72
CA PRO A 35 -10.85 -18.76 4.43
C PRO A 35 -9.34 -18.90 4.18
N HIS A 36 -8.68 -19.61 5.10
CA HIS A 36 -7.27 -19.94 4.98
C HIS A 36 -6.94 -20.53 3.60
N THR A 37 -5.85 -20.08 3.00
CA THR A 37 -5.45 -20.45 1.65
C THR A 37 -3.97 -20.80 1.63
N ASP A 38 -3.65 -21.99 1.17
CA ASP A 38 -2.26 -22.43 0.98
C ASP A 38 -1.73 -22.02 -0.39
N GLY A 39 -0.41 -22.02 -0.53
CA GLY A 39 0.28 -21.83 -1.81
C GLY A 39 1.30 -20.71 -1.79
N THR A 40 1.53 -20.13 -2.96
CA THR A 40 2.59 -19.13 -3.15
C THR A 40 2.02 -17.73 -3.35
N MET A 41 2.59 -16.78 -2.61
CA MET A 41 2.40 -15.34 -2.82
C MET A 41 3.60 -14.81 -3.61
N LYS A 42 3.33 -14.09 -4.70
CA LYS A 42 4.33 -13.32 -5.48
C LYS A 42 4.16 -11.85 -5.17
N LEU A 43 5.27 -11.18 -4.91
CA LEU A 43 5.31 -9.75 -4.65
C LEU A 43 5.85 -9.00 -5.87
N TYR A 44 5.15 -7.97 -6.31
CA TYR A 44 5.60 -7.05 -7.34
C TYR A 44 5.70 -5.65 -6.75
N VAL A 45 6.68 -4.87 -7.20
CA VAL A 45 6.93 -3.50 -6.73
C VAL A 45 6.81 -2.50 -7.88
N SER A 46 6.29 -1.32 -7.57
CA SER A 46 6.17 -0.20 -8.51
C SER A 46 6.20 1.14 -7.76
N ASP A 47 6.59 2.19 -8.48
CA ASP A 47 6.49 3.58 -8.01
C ASP A 47 5.08 4.16 -8.17
N THR A 48 4.19 3.41 -8.83
CA THR A 48 2.79 3.81 -9.04
C THR A 48 1.82 2.69 -8.63
N PRO A 49 0.63 3.02 -8.08
CA PRO A 49 -0.28 2.00 -7.57
C PRO A 49 -1.03 1.19 -8.64
N ASN A 50 -0.95 1.59 -9.90
CA ASN A 50 -1.79 1.06 -10.97
C ASN A 50 -0.99 0.37 -12.11
N SER A 51 0.33 0.30 -12.00
CA SER A 51 1.18 -0.28 -13.04
C SER A 51 2.28 -1.13 -12.42
N PHE A 52 2.21 -2.43 -12.63
CA PHE A 52 3.18 -3.40 -12.13
C PHE A 52 3.71 -4.26 -13.28
N ASP A 53 5.02 -4.49 -13.31
CA ASP A 53 5.62 -5.46 -14.24
C ASP A 53 5.38 -6.89 -13.72
N MET A 54 4.35 -7.53 -14.25
CA MET A 54 3.95 -8.89 -13.84
C MET A 54 4.93 -9.98 -14.31
N SER A 55 5.88 -9.65 -15.17
CA SER A 55 6.90 -10.60 -15.62
C SER A 55 8.04 -10.77 -14.59
N ARG A 56 8.17 -9.84 -13.64
CA ARG A 56 9.32 -9.76 -12.72
C ARG A 56 8.88 -9.57 -11.26
N PRO A 57 8.44 -10.64 -10.57
CA PRO A 57 8.21 -10.55 -9.14
C PRO A 57 9.52 -10.23 -8.40
N CYS A 58 9.47 -9.32 -7.45
CA CYS A 58 10.63 -8.94 -6.65
C CYS A 58 10.86 -9.88 -5.44
N SER A 59 9.84 -10.66 -5.05
CA SER A 59 9.94 -11.66 -3.99
C SER A 59 8.85 -12.71 -4.09
N TYR A 60 9.10 -13.85 -3.45
CA TYR A 60 8.16 -14.96 -3.27
C TYR A 60 8.08 -15.29 -1.78
N ALA A 61 6.93 -15.75 -1.32
CA ALA A 61 6.71 -16.27 0.02
C ALA A 61 5.65 -17.38 0.00
N ASP A 62 5.65 -18.24 1.00
CA ASP A 62 4.48 -19.07 1.27
C ASP A 62 3.34 -18.18 1.78
N ILE A 63 2.10 -18.46 1.39
CA ILE A 63 0.94 -17.69 1.86
C ILE A 63 0.84 -17.75 3.39
N ASN A 64 1.24 -18.88 3.98
CA ASN A 64 1.23 -19.12 5.42
C ASN A 64 2.29 -18.32 6.20
N ASP A 65 3.32 -17.78 5.53
CA ASP A 65 4.29 -16.90 6.19
C ASP A 65 3.64 -15.61 6.70
N GLY A 66 2.55 -15.16 6.08
CA GLY A 66 1.77 -14.01 6.48
C GLY A 66 2.53 -12.68 6.38
N ARG A 67 3.79 -12.70 5.94
CA ARG A 67 4.62 -11.49 5.83
C ARG A 67 5.78 -11.65 4.87
N VAL A 68 6.23 -10.51 4.34
CA VAL A 68 7.49 -10.38 3.59
C VAL A 68 8.08 -8.99 3.83
N THR A 69 9.39 -8.87 3.78
CA THR A 69 10.09 -7.58 3.87
C THR A 69 10.73 -7.26 2.52
N TYR A 70 10.42 -6.07 2.00
CA TYR A 70 11.10 -5.52 0.84
C TYR A 70 12.18 -4.53 1.30
N ILE A 71 13.44 -4.89 1.07
CA ILE A 71 14.60 -4.09 1.46
C ILE A 71 14.91 -3.11 0.34
N THR A 72 15.11 -1.83 0.69
CA THR A 72 15.45 -0.78 -0.28
C THR A 72 16.32 0.29 0.36
N ASN A 73 17.21 0.86 -0.45
CA ASN A 73 18.00 2.04 -0.09
C ASN A 73 17.31 3.35 -0.57
N ASP A 74 16.19 3.25 -1.28
CA ASP A 74 15.42 4.40 -1.75
C ASP A 74 14.48 4.90 -0.64
N ASN A 75 14.92 5.94 0.06
CA ASN A 75 14.15 6.57 1.14
C ASN A 75 13.28 7.74 0.65
N ILE A 76 13.31 8.05 -0.63
CA ILE A 76 12.66 9.22 -1.23
C ILE A 76 11.39 8.80 -1.98
N THR A 77 11.50 7.81 -2.88
CA THR A 77 10.40 7.39 -3.74
C THR A 77 9.49 6.42 -3.00
N ARG A 78 8.22 6.74 -2.96
CA ARG A 78 7.20 5.86 -2.38
C ARG A 78 7.00 4.63 -3.27
N LYS A 79 6.97 3.45 -2.67
CA LYS A 79 6.70 2.19 -3.36
C LYS A 79 5.30 1.68 -3.06
N TYR A 80 4.72 1.04 -4.05
CA TYR A 80 3.48 0.28 -3.98
C TYR A 80 3.76 -1.18 -4.30
N PHE A 81 2.98 -2.07 -3.75
CA PHE A 81 3.17 -3.50 -3.90
C PHE A 81 1.88 -4.16 -4.37
N LEU A 82 2.01 -5.05 -5.34
CA LEU A 82 0.94 -5.95 -5.73
C LEU A 82 1.30 -7.35 -5.22
N LEU A 83 0.43 -7.89 -4.39
CA LEU A 83 0.48 -9.25 -3.91
C LEU A 83 -0.38 -10.11 -4.85
N SER A 84 0.19 -11.18 -5.37
CA SER A 84 -0.49 -12.18 -6.19
C SER A 84 -0.51 -13.50 -5.44
N PHE A 85 -1.68 -13.95 -5.05
CA PHE A 85 -1.92 -15.20 -4.34
C PHE A 85 -2.30 -16.28 -5.35
N ASN A 86 -1.42 -17.27 -5.56
CA ASN A 86 -1.60 -18.38 -6.52
C ASN A 86 -1.91 -17.91 -7.95
N ASP A 87 -1.42 -16.73 -8.37
CA ASP A 87 -1.72 -16.09 -9.65
C ASP A 87 -3.23 -15.90 -9.94
N LYS A 88 -4.04 -15.94 -8.91
CA LYS A 88 -5.51 -15.89 -9.01
C LYS A 88 -6.13 -14.70 -8.28
N TYR A 89 -5.62 -14.35 -7.11
CA TYR A 89 -6.16 -13.27 -6.31
C TYR A 89 -5.10 -12.19 -6.11
N TYR A 90 -5.51 -10.95 -6.22
CA TYR A 90 -4.58 -9.83 -6.21
C TYR A 90 -4.97 -8.78 -5.19
N ARG A 91 -3.96 -8.19 -4.54
CA ARG A 91 -4.14 -7.10 -3.59
C ARG A 91 -3.04 -6.05 -3.74
N THR A 92 -3.43 -4.80 -4.01
CA THR A 92 -2.48 -3.68 -4.01
C THR A 92 -2.42 -3.05 -2.63
N VAL A 93 -1.21 -2.81 -2.14
CA VAL A 93 -0.94 -2.11 -0.88
C VAL A 93 0.18 -1.09 -1.04
N GLY A 94 0.23 -0.14 -0.13
CA GLY A 94 1.32 0.83 0.01
C GLY A 94 1.41 1.29 1.46
N ALA A 95 2.57 1.79 1.88
CA ALA A 95 2.69 2.43 3.17
C ALA A 95 1.87 3.72 3.18
N ARG A 96 0.91 3.85 4.11
CA ARG A 96 0.09 5.06 4.21
C ARG A 96 0.87 6.27 4.68
N SER A 97 1.68 6.08 5.71
CA SER A 97 2.51 7.15 6.25
C SER A 97 3.65 7.47 5.30
N VAL A 98 3.82 8.74 5.00
CA VAL A 98 4.98 9.28 4.29
C VAL A 98 5.83 9.97 5.34
N GLN A 99 7.06 9.47 5.51
CA GLN A 99 8.00 10.07 6.44
C GLN A 99 8.48 11.40 5.90
N MET A 100 8.34 12.45 6.70
CA MET A 100 8.75 13.82 6.39
C MET A 100 9.66 14.32 7.51
N ASP A 101 10.52 15.28 7.20
CA ASP A 101 11.44 15.87 8.18
C ASP A 101 10.72 16.91 9.05
N SER A 102 9.86 17.73 8.43
CA SER A 102 9.20 18.88 9.09
C SER A 102 7.67 18.73 9.17
N VAL A 103 7.06 17.91 8.31
CA VAL A 103 5.61 17.77 8.22
C VAL A 103 5.14 16.58 9.02
N GLN A 104 4.24 16.83 9.96
CA GLN A 104 3.68 15.77 10.77
C GLN A 104 2.50 15.09 10.07
N ASN A 105 2.40 13.78 10.25
CA ASN A 105 1.21 12.99 9.95
C ASN A 105 0.75 13.02 8.48
N LEU A 106 1.70 13.17 7.53
CA LEU A 106 1.38 13.04 6.10
C LEU A 106 1.00 11.59 5.79
N ARG A 107 -0.23 11.38 5.36
CA ARG A 107 -0.78 10.05 5.09
C ARG A 107 -1.66 10.03 3.85
N ASP A 108 -1.48 9.00 3.04
CA ASP A 108 -2.42 8.63 1.99
C ASP A 108 -3.69 8.02 2.61
N ILE A 109 -4.85 8.44 2.16
CA ILE A 109 -6.13 7.85 2.55
C ILE A 109 -6.63 6.78 1.56
N GLY A 110 -5.74 6.26 0.72
CA GLY A 110 -6.00 5.12 -0.15
C GLY A 110 -6.07 3.78 0.59
N GLY A 111 -6.63 2.77 -0.07
CA GLY A 111 -6.65 1.40 0.41
C GLY A 111 -7.65 1.10 1.53
N TYR A 112 -8.64 1.97 1.78
CA TYR A 112 -9.77 1.67 2.68
C TYR A 112 -10.91 1.06 1.88
N PHE A 113 -11.50 0.00 2.41
CA PHE A 113 -12.70 -0.60 1.84
C PHE A 113 -13.93 0.25 2.14
N SER A 114 -14.79 0.37 1.14
CA SER A 114 -16.13 0.90 1.34
C SER A 114 -17.02 -0.19 1.93
N GLU A 115 -17.89 0.18 2.87
CA GLU A 115 -18.93 -0.72 3.40
C GLU A 115 -19.91 -1.19 2.30
N HIS A 116 -20.01 -0.44 1.22
CA HIS A 116 -20.90 -0.71 0.11
C HIS A 116 -20.12 -1.09 -1.14
N GLY A 117 -20.25 -2.35 -1.59
CA GLY A 117 -19.92 -2.76 -2.94
C GLY A 117 -18.46 -3.07 -3.24
N ASN A 118 -17.73 -3.69 -2.34
CA ASN A 118 -16.36 -4.20 -2.59
C ASN A 118 -15.41 -3.23 -3.30
N ARG A 119 -15.59 -1.93 -3.05
CA ARG A 119 -14.76 -0.84 -3.58
C ARG A 119 -13.72 -0.43 -2.56
N MET A 120 -12.61 0.08 -3.05
CA MET A 120 -11.51 0.57 -2.23
C MET A 120 -11.15 2.00 -2.65
N THR A 121 -10.80 2.86 -1.69
CA THR A 121 -10.28 4.20 -2.00
C THR A 121 -8.98 4.06 -2.78
N GLY A 122 -8.84 4.85 -3.85
CA GLY A 122 -7.67 4.81 -4.73
C GLY A 122 -6.41 5.29 -4.00
N TRP A 123 -5.33 4.53 -4.14
CA TRP A 123 -4.01 4.92 -3.66
C TRP A 123 -3.45 6.14 -4.40
N GLY A 124 -2.74 7.03 -3.68
CA GLY A 124 -2.05 8.18 -4.25
C GLY A 124 -2.98 9.26 -4.81
N LYS A 125 -4.24 9.29 -4.42
CA LYS A 125 -5.23 10.28 -4.89
C LYS A 125 -5.46 11.41 -3.92
N ILE A 126 -5.58 11.09 -2.65
CA ILE A 126 -5.86 12.05 -1.60
C ILE A 126 -4.94 11.74 -0.42
N SER A 127 -4.31 12.76 0.12
CA SER A 127 -3.51 12.69 1.33
C SER A 127 -3.98 13.71 2.34
N ARG A 128 -3.77 13.42 3.60
CA ARG A 128 -3.93 14.38 4.70
C ARG A 128 -2.59 14.62 5.36
N SER A 129 -2.36 15.82 5.88
CA SER A 129 -1.17 16.15 6.64
C SER A 129 -1.49 17.11 7.77
N GLY A 130 -0.56 17.30 8.66
CA GLY A 130 -0.46 18.51 9.47
C GLY A 130 -0.06 19.71 8.59
N GLU A 131 0.27 20.81 9.24
CA GLU A 131 0.67 22.05 8.58
C GLU A 131 1.91 21.84 7.68
N LEU A 132 1.86 22.40 6.47
CA LEU A 132 2.97 22.41 5.53
C LEU A 132 3.82 23.68 5.73
N LYS A 133 4.46 23.79 6.91
CA LYS A 133 5.30 24.95 7.28
C LYS A 133 6.77 24.53 7.34
N ALA A 134 7.66 25.43 6.94
CA ALA A 134 9.11 25.24 7.02
C ALA A 134 9.62 23.92 6.42
N LEU A 135 9.19 23.61 5.21
CA LEU A 135 9.58 22.39 4.48
C LEU A 135 11.09 22.30 4.33
N SER A 136 11.66 21.14 4.66
CA SER A 136 13.05 20.83 4.33
C SER A 136 13.20 20.62 2.81
N ARG A 137 14.46 20.63 2.33
CA ARG A 137 14.75 20.26 0.93
C ARG A 137 14.24 18.84 0.62
N ASN A 138 14.40 17.90 1.53
CA ASN A 138 13.96 16.53 1.35
C ASN A 138 12.43 16.45 1.33
N ASP A 139 11.74 17.22 2.17
CA ASP A 139 10.28 17.28 2.17
C ASP A 139 9.74 17.77 0.83
N THR A 140 10.35 18.81 0.25
CA THR A 140 9.99 19.31 -1.08
C THR A 140 10.13 18.21 -2.14
N ILE A 141 11.27 17.51 -2.16
CA ILE A 141 11.49 16.40 -3.12
C ILE A 141 10.46 15.27 -2.92
N ARG A 142 10.14 14.94 -1.67
CA ARG A 142 9.11 13.91 -1.38
C ARG A 142 7.72 14.33 -1.84
N LEU A 143 7.34 15.60 -1.61
CA LEU A 143 6.05 16.14 -2.07
C LEU A 143 5.97 16.15 -3.61
N ASP A 144 7.04 16.53 -4.31
CA ASP A 144 7.12 16.48 -5.76
C ASP A 144 6.93 15.05 -6.30
N ASN A 145 7.58 14.06 -5.66
CA ASN A 145 7.44 12.65 -6.02
C ASN A 145 6.02 12.11 -5.77
N LEU A 146 5.29 12.65 -4.81
CA LEU A 146 3.88 12.34 -4.59
C LEU A 146 2.95 12.96 -5.67
N LYS A 147 3.49 13.84 -6.51
CA LYS A 147 2.76 14.53 -7.59
C LYS A 147 1.49 15.24 -7.09
N ILE A 148 1.57 15.86 -5.92
CA ILE A 148 0.46 16.63 -5.34
C ILE A 148 0.24 17.86 -6.22
N LYS A 149 -1.00 18.06 -6.67
CA LYS A 149 -1.39 19.17 -7.55
C LYS A 149 -2.21 20.24 -6.85
N THR A 150 -2.89 19.86 -5.78
CA THR A 150 -3.81 20.74 -5.07
C THR A 150 -3.63 20.56 -3.58
N VAL A 151 -3.52 21.65 -2.86
CA VAL A 151 -3.53 21.69 -1.40
C VAL A 151 -4.79 22.42 -0.96
N ILE A 152 -5.54 21.84 -0.05
CA ILE A 152 -6.71 22.46 0.59
C ILE A 152 -6.30 22.73 2.03
N ASP A 153 -6.24 24.01 2.40
CA ASP A 153 -6.02 24.43 3.78
C ASP A 153 -7.36 24.51 4.49
N LEU A 154 -7.50 23.76 5.56
CA LEU A 154 -8.73 23.71 6.37
C LEU A 154 -8.61 24.55 7.64
N ARG A 155 -7.50 25.29 7.82
CA ARG A 155 -7.30 26.18 8.96
C ARG A 155 -8.19 27.42 8.85
N GLY A 156 -8.59 27.96 10.00
CA GLY A 156 -9.25 29.23 10.06
C GLY A 156 -8.29 30.40 9.76
N GLU A 157 -8.85 31.59 9.46
CA GLU A 157 -8.05 32.79 9.16
C GLU A 157 -7.08 33.14 10.30
N ASP A 158 -7.51 32.96 11.56
CA ASP A 158 -6.70 33.21 12.74
C ASP A 158 -5.51 32.27 12.88
N GLU A 159 -5.61 31.03 12.35
CA GLU A 159 -4.53 30.05 12.37
C GLU A 159 -3.54 30.24 11.20
N ILE A 160 -3.99 30.84 10.09
CA ILE A 160 -3.14 31.13 8.92
C ILE A 160 -2.28 32.36 9.17
N ALA A 161 -2.73 33.30 9.99
CA ALA A 161 -2.03 34.54 10.27
C ALA A 161 -0.83 34.39 11.23
N LEU A 162 -0.61 33.22 11.82
CA LEU A 162 0.52 32.86 12.68
C LEU A 162 1.65 32.19 11.92
#